data_00aa16d3ba907b8ac135e53c2519f022
#
_entry.id   00aa16d3ba907b8ac135e53c2519f022
#
_cell.length_a   1.000
_cell.length_b   1.000
_cell.length_c   1.000
_cell.angle_alpha   90.00
_cell.angle_beta   90.00
_cell.angle_gamma   90.00
#
_symmetry.space_group_name_H-M   'P 1'
#
loop_
_entity.id
_entity.type
_entity.pdbx_description
1 polymer ?
#
loop_
_entity_poly.entity_id
_entity_poly.type
_entity_poly.pdbx_seq_one_letter_code
_entity_poly.pdbx_strand_id
1 'polypeptide(L)'
;MNLKTKMEKVIHNSYKNIGGIVVRKEGEIVYENYLNQCNEDSTFHVFSVTKSIISILIGIAIDQGHIKSINQKVLNFFPDYKVKEGEKAIQNITLKELLTMTAPYKYKTEPYTEYFFSDSWVKA
;
A
#
# COMPACT_ATOMS: atom_id res chain seq x y z
N MET A 1 10.31 -36.25 -9.44
CA MET A 1 9.33 -35.13 -9.48
C MET A 1 10.12 -33.84 -9.35
N ASN A 2 10.07 -32.98 -10.36
CA ASN A 2 10.81 -31.71 -10.35
C ASN A 2 10.20 -30.69 -9.36
N LEU A 3 10.90 -29.61 -9.06
CA LEU A 3 10.48 -28.60 -8.09
C LEU A 3 9.15 -27.93 -8.50
N LYS A 4 8.97 -27.64 -9.77
CA LYS A 4 7.73 -27.05 -10.34
C LYS A 4 6.51 -27.92 -10.00
N THR A 5 6.57 -29.22 -10.29
CA THR A 5 5.48 -30.16 -10.01
C THR A 5 5.18 -30.30 -8.53
N LYS A 6 6.22 -30.24 -7.66
CA LYS A 6 6.00 -30.25 -6.19
C LYS A 6 5.28 -29.01 -5.73
N MET A 7 5.69 -27.84 -6.22
CA MET A 7 5.10 -26.55 -5.88
C MET A 7 3.64 -26.50 -6.32
N GLU A 8 3.33 -26.86 -7.57
CA GLU A 8 1.99 -26.88 -8.11
C GLU A 8 1.04 -27.78 -7.31
N LYS A 9 1.53 -28.94 -6.88
CA LYS A 9 0.78 -29.86 -6.02
C LYS A 9 0.43 -29.23 -4.66
N VAL A 10 1.39 -28.54 -4.05
CA VAL A 10 1.16 -27.83 -2.77
C VAL A 10 0.16 -26.71 -2.94
N ILE A 11 0.32 -25.89 -3.98
CA ILE A 11 -0.59 -24.78 -4.28
C ILE A 11 -2.02 -25.31 -4.46
N HIS A 12 -2.21 -26.29 -5.33
CA HIS A 12 -3.52 -26.86 -5.62
C HIS A 12 -4.21 -27.46 -4.38
N ASN A 13 -3.45 -28.12 -3.51
CA ASN A 13 -4.02 -28.79 -2.34
C ASN A 13 -4.28 -27.85 -1.15
N SER A 14 -3.40 -26.87 -0.92
CA SER A 14 -3.36 -26.09 0.32
C SER A 14 -3.71 -24.62 0.15
N TYR A 15 -3.65 -24.07 -1.06
CA TYR A 15 -3.78 -22.63 -1.33
C TYR A 15 -4.80 -22.34 -2.41
N LYS A 16 -6.04 -22.71 -2.16
CA LYS A 16 -7.15 -22.64 -3.14
C LYS A 16 -7.55 -21.20 -3.53
N ASN A 17 -7.12 -20.19 -2.78
CA ASN A 17 -7.49 -18.78 -3.00
C ASN A 17 -6.49 -18.00 -3.84
N ILE A 18 -5.43 -18.65 -4.33
CA ILE A 18 -4.43 -17.97 -5.16
C ILE A 18 -4.97 -17.79 -6.57
N GLY A 19 -4.97 -16.55 -7.08
CA GLY A 19 -5.37 -16.25 -8.45
C GLY A 19 -4.20 -16.27 -9.44
N GLY A 20 -3.01 -15.89 -9.00
CA GLY A 20 -1.82 -15.90 -9.84
C GLY A 20 -0.54 -15.98 -9.02
N ILE A 21 0.50 -16.54 -9.62
CA ILE A 21 1.85 -16.61 -9.04
C ILE A 21 2.84 -16.26 -10.14
N VAL A 22 3.68 -15.26 -9.85
CA VAL A 22 4.82 -14.89 -10.70
C VAL A 22 6.09 -14.96 -9.86
N VAL A 23 7.06 -15.73 -10.30
CA VAL A 23 8.39 -15.79 -9.66
C VAL A 23 9.42 -15.21 -10.60
N ARG A 24 10.15 -14.21 -10.12
CA ARG A 24 11.25 -13.58 -10.84
C ARG A 24 12.58 -13.92 -10.17
N LYS A 25 13.58 -14.17 -10.98
CA LYS A 25 14.97 -14.35 -10.55
C LYS A 25 15.87 -13.58 -11.50
N GLU A 26 16.75 -12.75 -10.97
CA GLU A 26 17.72 -11.96 -11.75
C GLU A 26 17.07 -11.14 -12.88
N GLY A 27 15.85 -10.63 -12.63
CA GLY A 27 15.09 -9.85 -13.60
C GLY A 27 14.19 -10.66 -14.55
N GLU A 28 14.41 -11.98 -14.67
CA GLU A 28 13.67 -12.87 -15.57
C GLU A 28 12.52 -13.57 -14.85
N ILE A 29 11.39 -13.78 -15.55
CA ILE A 29 10.29 -14.58 -15.05
C ILE A 29 10.66 -16.05 -15.22
N VAL A 30 10.89 -16.74 -14.09
CA VAL A 30 11.25 -18.17 -14.07
C VAL A 30 10.06 -19.09 -13.82
N TYR A 31 8.95 -18.53 -13.37
CA TYR A 31 7.68 -19.24 -13.21
C TYR A 31 6.52 -18.25 -13.26
N GLU A 32 5.47 -18.63 -13.97
CA GLU A 32 4.21 -17.90 -14.06
C GLU A 32 3.08 -18.89 -14.19
N ASN A 33 2.03 -18.73 -13.39
CA ASN A 33 0.83 -19.56 -13.45
C ASN A 33 -0.37 -18.79 -12.88
N TYR A 34 -1.52 -18.99 -13.51
CA TYR A 34 -2.80 -18.40 -13.12
C TYR A 34 -3.79 -19.49 -12.76
N LEU A 35 -4.60 -19.26 -11.74
CA LEU A 35 -5.50 -20.21 -11.11
C LEU A 35 -6.88 -19.59 -10.93
N ASN A 36 -7.90 -20.41 -10.68
CA ASN A 36 -9.24 -19.93 -10.36
C ASN A 36 -9.84 -18.97 -11.42
N GLN A 37 -9.68 -19.31 -12.69
CA GLN A 37 -10.16 -18.52 -13.84
C GLN A 37 -9.48 -17.13 -14.00
N CYS A 38 -8.38 -16.88 -13.28
CA CYS A 38 -7.55 -15.69 -13.48
C CYS A 38 -6.59 -15.89 -14.66
N ASN A 39 -6.10 -14.77 -15.18
CA ASN A 39 -5.12 -14.66 -16.25
C ASN A 39 -4.17 -13.49 -15.98
N GLU A 40 -3.28 -13.17 -16.92
CA GLU A 40 -2.30 -12.09 -16.80
C GLU A 40 -2.93 -10.70 -16.64
N ASP A 41 -4.14 -10.49 -17.17
CA ASP A 41 -4.88 -9.22 -17.10
C ASP A 41 -5.77 -9.11 -15.86
N SER A 42 -5.83 -10.16 -15.02
CA SER A 42 -6.68 -10.15 -13.83
C SER A 42 -6.18 -9.15 -12.80
N THR A 43 -7.10 -8.35 -12.28
CA THR A 43 -6.82 -7.36 -11.25
C THR A 43 -7.27 -7.84 -9.88
N PHE A 44 -6.47 -7.52 -8.86
CA PHE A 44 -6.71 -7.93 -7.48
C PHE A 44 -6.73 -6.72 -6.54
N HIS A 45 -7.66 -6.72 -5.60
CA HIS A 45 -7.64 -5.73 -4.53
C HIS A 45 -6.54 -6.10 -3.53
N VAL A 46 -5.47 -5.32 -3.50
CA VAL A 46 -4.26 -5.63 -2.74
C VAL A 46 -4.22 -5.05 -1.33
N PHE A 47 -5.28 -4.35 -0.91
CA PHE A 47 -5.40 -3.76 0.43
C PHE A 47 -4.11 -3.07 0.89
N SER A 48 -3.60 -3.40 2.07
CA SER A 48 -2.43 -2.75 2.68
C SER A 48 -1.09 -3.01 1.98
N VAL A 49 -1.02 -3.92 0.99
CA VAL A 49 0.17 -4.02 0.13
C VAL A 49 0.45 -2.69 -0.58
N THR A 50 -0.60 -1.91 -0.86
CA THR A 50 -0.51 -0.53 -1.37
C THR A 50 0.45 0.34 -0.55
N LYS A 51 0.52 0.17 0.77
CA LYS A 51 1.42 0.95 1.65
C LYS A 51 2.89 0.71 1.33
N SER A 52 3.25 -0.52 0.98
CA SER A 52 4.62 -0.85 0.56
C SER A 52 4.98 -0.17 -0.77
N ILE A 53 4.04 -0.13 -1.72
CA ILE A 53 4.23 0.57 -2.99
C ILE A 53 4.40 2.08 -2.75
N ILE A 54 3.55 2.68 -1.92
CA ILE A 54 3.66 4.10 -1.54
C ILE A 54 5.01 4.39 -0.88
N SER A 55 5.50 3.52 -0.01
CA SER A 55 6.82 3.68 0.62
C SER A 55 7.95 3.73 -0.42
N ILE A 56 7.92 2.87 -1.43
CA ILE A 56 8.88 2.88 -2.53
C ILE A 56 8.77 4.18 -3.34
N LEU A 57 7.55 4.61 -3.67
CA LEU A 57 7.33 5.85 -4.43
C LEU A 57 7.82 7.09 -3.67
N ILE A 58 7.66 7.14 -2.35
CA ILE A 58 8.23 8.21 -1.52
C ILE A 58 9.76 8.18 -1.57
N GLY A 59 10.38 6.99 -1.52
CA GLY A 59 11.82 6.85 -1.69
C GLY A 59 12.31 7.41 -3.03
N ILE A 60 11.65 7.04 -4.12
CA ILE A 60 11.95 7.56 -5.47
C ILE A 60 11.79 9.09 -5.53
N ALA A 61 10.73 9.62 -4.92
CA ALA A 61 10.51 11.08 -4.90
C ALA A 61 11.60 11.83 -4.10
N ILE A 62 12.18 11.20 -3.08
CA ILE A 62 13.34 11.75 -2.35
C ILE A 62 14.58 11.71 -3.24
N ASP A 63 14.86 10.60 -3.89
CA ASP A 63 16.02 10.44 -4.78
C ASP A 63 15.97 11.44 -5.96
N GLN A 64 14.78 11.74 -6.45
CA GLN A 64 14.54 12.73 -7.51
C GLN A 64 14.49 14.19 -6.99
N GLY A 65 14.60 14.42 -5.69
CA GLY A 65 14.58 15.76 -5.08
C GLY A 65 13.20 16.42 -4.98
N HIS A 66 12.10 15.71 -5.27
CA HIS A 66 10.74 16.21 -5.09
C HIS A 66 10.34 16.29 -3.60
N ILE A 67 10.88 15.41 -2.80
CA ILE A 67 10.74 15.38 -1.33
C ILE A 67 12.14 15.50 -0.72
N LYS A 68 12.32 16.42 0.23
CA LYS A 68 13.64 16.65 0.85
C LYS A 68 14.01 15.51 1.82
N SER A 69 13.06 15.02 2.58
CA SER A 69 13.24 13.90 3.52
C SER A 69 11.90 13.40 4.07
N ILE A 70 11.88 12.22 4.65
CA ILE A 70 10.72 11.69 5.37
C ILE A 70 10.35 12.48 6.63
N ASN A 71 11.22 13.38 7.12
CA ASN A 71 10.94 14.24 8.25
C ASN A 71 10.17 15.52 7.86
N GLN A 72 9.89 15.74 6.57
CA GLN A 72 9.01 16.83 6.16
C GLN A 72 7.61 16.64 6.72
N LYS A 73 7.01 17.76 7.15
CA LYS A 73 5.61 17.77 7.59
C LYS A 73 4.68 17.56 6.41
N VAL A 74 3.63 16.79 6.64
CA VAL A 74 2.63 16.48 5.62
C VAL A 74 1.96 17.74 5.07
N LEU A 75 1.66 18.70 5.94
CA LEU A 75 1.01 19.97 5.51
C LEU A 75 1.90 20.84 4.60
N ASN A 76 3.19 20.59 4.51
CA ASN A 76 4.03 21.30 3.53
C ASN A 76 3.64 20.98 2.07
N PHE A 77 2.95 19.86 1.84
CA PHE A 77 2.46 19.45 0.52
C PHE A 77 1.02 19.90 0.26
N PHE A 78 0.35 20.46 1.26
CA PHE A 78 -1.04 20.92 1.19
C PHE A 78 -1.16 22.35 1.72
N PRO A 79 -0.59 23.36 1.02
CA PRO A 79 -0.53 24.74 1.52
C PRO A 79 -1.90 25.37 1.74
N ASP A 80 -2.91 24.93 0.98
CA ASP A 80 -4.28 25.45 1.06
C ASP A 80 -5.15 24.74 2.11
N TYR A 81 -4.59 23.73 2.80
CA TYR A 81 -5.35 22.99 3.81
C TYR A 81 -5.52 23.84 5.07
N LYS A 82 -6.78 24.10 5.43
CA LYS A 82 -7.13 24.82 6.66
C LYS A 82 -7.34 23.82 7.80
N VAL A 83 -6.41 23.86 8.77
CA VAL A 83 -6.52 23.00 9.96
C VAL A 83 -7.79 23.33 10.73
N LYS A 84 -8.65 22.33 10.93
CA LYS A 84 -9.91 22.45 11.66
C LYS A 84 -9.65 22.56 13.17
N GLU A 85 -10.61 23.13 13.88
CA GLU A 85 -10.56 23.15 15.35
C GLU A 85 -10.49 21.73 15.91
N GLY A 86 -9.55 21.50 16.83
CA GLY A 86 -9.30 20.16 17.39
C GLY A 86 -8.31 19.27 16.63
N GLU A 87 -7.87 19.66 15.42
CA GLU A 87 -6.92 18.90 14.60
C GLU A 87 -5.46 19.37 14.75
N LYS A 88 -5.07 19.91 15.90
CA LYS A 88 -3.72 20.48 16.11
C LYS A 88 -2.59 19.50 15.81
N ALA A 89 -2.80 18.21 16.02
CA ALA A 89 -1.80 17.18 15.78
C ALA A 89 -1.31 17.16 14.33
N ILE A 90 -2.20 17.38 13.33
CA ILE A 90 -1.84 17.33 11.91
C ILE A 90 -0.75 18.34 11.53
N GLN A 91 -0.63 19.45 12.27
CA GLN A 91 0.38 20.47 12.01
C GLN A 91 1.82 19.97 12.18
N ASN A 92 2.00 18.87 12.88
CA ASN A 92 3.31 18.31 13.18
C ASN A 92 3.54 16.92 12.60
N ILE A 93 2.52 16.27 12.03
CA ILE A 93 2.65 14.95 11.42
C ILE A 93 3.64 15.02 10.25
N THR A 94 4.59 14.10 10.27
CA THR A 94 5.63 13.94 9.24
C THR A 94 5.29 12.80 8.28
N LEU A 95 5.93 12.78 7.11
CA LEU A 95 5.86 11.62 6.22
C LEU A 95 6.33 10.34 6.91
N LYS A 96 7.34 10.43 7.78
CA LYS A 96 7.84 9.29 8.56
C LYS A 96 6.72 8.67 9.42
N GLU A 97 5.98 9.49 10.15
CA GLU A 97 4.91 9.00 11.02
C GLU A 97 3.76 8.35 10.23
N LEU A 98 3.44 8.86 9.03
CA LEU A 98 2.50 8.21 8.14
C LEU A 98 3.04 6.87 7.62
N LEU A 99 4.28 6.83 7.14
CA LEU A 99 4.91 5.62 6.60
C LEU A 99 5.07 4.51 7.66
N THR A 100 5.29 4.89 8.91
CA THR A 100 5.43 3.93 10.02
C THR A 100 4.12 3.65 10.76
N MET A 101 3.02 4.27 10.33
CA MET A 101 1.70 4.18 10.98
C MET A 101 1.73 4.59 12.46
N THR A 102 2.52 5.61 12.81
CA THR A 102 2.66 6.13 14.18
C THR A 102 2.07 7.53 14.35
N ALA A 103 1.38 8.05 13.33
CA ALA A 103 0.72 9.34 13.42
C ALA A 103 -0.34 9.36 14.54
N PRO A 104 -0.39 10.43 15.36
CA PRO A 104 -1.34 10.53 16.47
C PRO A 104 -2.74 10.88 15.95
N TYR A 105 -3.53 9.88 15.62
CA TYR A 105 -4.92 10.08 15.20
C TYR A 105 -5.85 10.36 16.37
N LYS A 106 -6.87 11.16 16.09
CA LYS A 106 -7.94 11.50 17.04
C LYS A 106 -8.79 10.27 17.44
N TYR A 107 -8.94 9.32 16.54
CA TYR A 107 -9.84 8.19 16.72
C TYR A 107 -9.15 7.04 17.47
N LYS A 108 -9.86 6.41 18.39
CA LYS A 108 -9.41 5.19 19.08
C LYS A 108 -9.56 3.95 18.22
N THR A 109 -10.47 3.99 17.25
CA THR A 109 -10.74 2.94 16.27
C THR A 109 -10.75 3.58 14.89
N GLU A 110 -10.38 2.82 13.86
CA GLU A 110 -10.40 3.34 12.50
C GLU A 110 -11.84 3.62 12.04
N PRO A 111 -12.15 4.82 11.53
CA PRO A 111 -13.50 5.20 11.11
C PRO A 111 -13.80 4.63 9.70
N TYR A 112 -13.71 3.31 9.54
CA TYR A 112 -13.88 2.65 8.24
C TYR A 112 -15.20 3.01 7.55
N THR A 113 -16.31 3.04 8.30
CA THR A 113 -17.63 3.34 7.73
C THR A 113 -17.67 4.74 7.15
N GLU A 114 -17.21 5.74 7.92
CA GLU A 114 -17.18 7.13 7.47
C GLU A 114 -16.26 7.30 6.26
N TYR A 115 -15.11 6.66 6.27
CA TYR A 115 -14.13 6.73 5.19
C TYR A 115 -14.63 6.09 3.89
N PHE A 116 -15.15 4.86 3.93
CA PHE A 116 -15.56 4.13 2.73
C PHE A 116 -16.85 4.64 2.12
N PHE A 117 -17.74 5.27 2.90
CA PHE A 117 -19.00 5.84 2.41
C PHE A 117 -18.95 7.35 2.21
N SER A 118 -17.78 7.98 2.36
CA SER A 118 -17.60 9.40 2.09
C SER A 118 -17.48 9.68 0.60
N ASP A 119 -18.15 10.75 0.14
CA ASP A 119 -18.00 11.27 -1.23
C ASP A 119 -16.60 11.87 -1.48
N SER A 120 -15.84 12.14 -0.43
CA SER A 120 -14.50 12.69 -0.51
C SER A 120 -13.62 12.18 0.63
N TRP A 121 -12.70 11.30 0.30
CA TRP A 121 -11.75 10.74 1.26
C TRP A 121 -10.81 11.77 1.91
N VAL A 122 -10.63 12.92 1.29
CA VAL A 122 -9.83 14.02 1.84
C VAL A 122 -10.61 14.81 2.89
N LYS A 123 -11.94 14.73 2.88
CA LYS A 123 -12.83 15.47 3.78
C LYS A 123 -13.44 14.60 4.90
N ALA A 124 -13.31 13.28 4.77
CA ALA A 124 -13.81 12.30 5.74
C ALA A 124 -13.07 12.33 7.07
#